data_4955fcc99f79667221d3014a958874ad
#
_entry.id   4955fcc99f79667221d3014a958874ad
#
_cell.length_a   1.000
_cell.length_b   1.000
_cell.length_c   1.000
_cell.angle_alpha   90.00
_cell.angle_beta   90.00
_cell.angle_gamma   90.00
#
_symmetry.space_group_name_H-M   'P 1'
#
loop_
_entity.id
_entity.type
_entity.pdbx_description
1 polymer ?
#
loop_
_entity_poly.entity_id
_entity_poly.type
_entity_poly.pdbx_seq_one_letter_code
_entity_poly.pdbx_strand_id
1 'polypeptide(L)'
;MDFKTTEEAADLGGLVRTITESVCTPERQRELDGLEQRFDANLWAKLVEADVLSAAAPESVGGGGLGVLEQAAVLTALGRQLAAVPYLDSVVLGAGALAAFGSEELRTEWAQPAVAG
;
A
#
# COMPACT_ATOMS: atom_id res chain seq x y z
N MET A 1 17.75 7.28 20.62
CA MET A 1 16.91 7.03 19.44
C MET A 1 16.06 5.78 19.68
N ASP A 2 14.76 5.88 19.50
CA ASP A 2 13.84 4.76 19.69
C ASP A 2 13.53 4.08 18.34
N PHE A 3 13.86 2.80 18.24
CA PHE A 3 13.61 2.00 17.05
C PHE A 3 12.39 1.09 17.19
N LYS A 4 11.56 1.32 18.21
CA LYS A 4 10.36 0.51 18.42
C LYS A 4 9.31 0.82 17.37
N THR A 5 8.67 -0.23 16.90
CA THR A 5 7.50 -0.12 16.01
C THR A 5 6.33 0.50 16.77
N THR A 6 5.58 1.39 16.14
CA THR A 6 4.36 1.94 16.72
C THR A 6 3.27 0.86 16.77
N GLU A 7 2.28 1.05 17.66
CA GLU A 7 1.13 0.15 17.75
C GLU A 7 0.36 0.13 16.43
N GLU A 8 0.16 1.30 15.83
CA GLU A 8 -0.51 1.45 14.54
C GLU A 8 0.24 0.71 13.43
N ALA A 9 1.56 0.80 13.40
CA ALA A 9 2.36 0.07 12.41
C ALA A 9 2.26 -1.44 12.60
N ALA A 10 2.28 -1.92 13.85
CA ALA A 10 2.11 -3.34 14.16
C ALA A 10 0.73 -3.84 13.74
N ASP A 11 -0.31 -3.08 14.02
CA ASP A 11 -1.69 -3.43 13.67
C ASP A 11 -1.89 -3.45 12.15
N LEU A 12 -1.43 -2.42 11.46
CA LEU A 12 -1.55 -2.32 10.00
C LEU A 12 -0.73 -3.40 9.30
N GLY A 13 0.49 -3.63 9.74
CA GLY A 13 1.34 -4.71 9.21
C GLY A 13 0.72 -6.08 9.44
N GLY A 14 0.13 -6.31 10.60
CA GLY A 14 -0.59 -7.55 10.91
C GLY A 14 -1.81 -7.78 10.03
N LEU A 15 -2.58 -6.72 9.75
CA LEU A 15 -3.72 -6.78 8.83
C LEU A 15 -3.26 -7.16 7.42
N VAL A 16 -2.25 -6.48 6.89
CA VAL A 16 -1.70 -6.77 5.56
C VAL A 16 -1.16 -8.18 5.48
N ARG A 17 -0.46 -8.64 6.52
CA ARG A 17 0.03 -10.01 6.59
C ARG A 17 -1.09 -11.02 6.49
N THR A 18 -2.18 -10.83 7.23
CA THR A 18 -3.34 -11.72 7.18
C THR A 18 -3.94 -11.76 5.77
N ILE A 19 -4.10 -10.60 5.12
CA ILE A 19 -4.63 -10.52 3.76
C ILE A 19 -3.70 -11.24 2.77
N THR A 20 -2.40 -10.95 2.81
CA THR A 20 -1.44 -11.51 1.87
C THR A 20 -1.25 -13.02 2.05
N GLU A 21 -1.23 -13.52 3.27
CA GLU A 21 -1.15 -14.95 3.54
C GLU A 21 -2.32 -15.72 2.93
N SER A 22 -3.51 -15.12 2.89
CA SER A 22 -4.69 -15.77 2.30
C SER A 22 -4.72 -15.72 0.77
N VAL A 23 -4.12 -14.70 0.15
CA VAL A 23 -4.17 -14.48 -1.31
C VAL A 23 -2.93 -14.98 -2.03
N CYS A 24 -1.74 -14.71 -1.46
CA CYS A 24 -0.45 -14.98 -2.11
C CYS A 24 -0.01 -16.44 -1.93
N THR A 25 -0.83 -17.38 -2.40
CA THR A 25 -0.49 -18.81 -2.38
C THR A 25 0.50 -19.15 -3.49
N PRO A 26 1.24 -20.29 -3.41
CA PRO A 26 2.11 -20.72 -4.49
C PRO A 26 1.38 -20.86 -5.83
N GLU A 27 0.12 -21.33 -5.81
CA GLU A 27 -0.72 -21.45 -7.01
C GLU A 27 -1.01 -20.08 -7.62
N ARG A 28 -1.33 -19.09 -6.77
CA ARG A 28 -1.58 -17.72 -7.23
C ARG A 28 -0.32 -17.09 -7.82
N GLN A 29 0.84 -17.33 -7.22
CA GLN A 29 2.10 -16.82 -7.75
C GLN A 29 2.40 -17.38 -9.15
N ARG A 30 2.12 -18.67 -9.37
CA ARG A 30 2.28 -19.28 -10.71
C ARG A 30 1.32 -18.66 -11.73
N GLU A 31 0.08 -18.41 -11.36
CA GLU A 31 -0.88 -17.73 -12.23
C GLU A 31 -0.38 -16.33 -12.62
N LEU A 32 0.14 -15.56 -11.66
CA LEU A 32 0.67 -14.23 -11.89
C LEU A 32 1.87 -14.25 -12.84
N ASP A 33 2.75 -15.24 -12.70
CA ASP A 33 3.91 -15.38 -13.58
C ASP A 33 3.52 -15.63 -15.04
N GLY A 34 2.33 -16.16 -15.29
CA GLY A 34 1.80 -16.38 -16.63
C GLY A 34 1.12 -15.16 -17.25
N LEU A 35 0.94 -14.09 -16.49
CA LEU A 35 0.32 -12.87 -17.00
C LEU A 35 1.33 -11.99 -17.74
N GLU A 36 0.85 -11.24 -18.74
CA GLU A 36 1.66 -10.26 -19.45
C GLU A 36 2.20 -9.18 -18.49
N GLN A 37 1.35 -8.72 -17.58
CA GLN A 37 1.74 -7.84 -16.48
C GLN A 37 1.49 -8.56 -15.16
N ARG A 38 2.53 -8.68 -14.35
CA ARG A 38 2.45 -9.35 -13.05
C ARG A 38 1.80 -8.41 -12.03
N PHE A 39 0.48 -8.27 -12.13
CA PHE A 39 -0.33 -7.46 -11.22
C PHE A 39 -1.47 -8.30 -10.64
N ASP A 40 -1.54 -8.34 -9.31
CA ASP A 40 -2.60 -9.06 -8.59
C ASP A 40 -3.77 -8.13 -8.28
N ALA A 41 -4.70 -8.03 -9.22
CA ALA A 41 -5.88 -7.18 -9.09
C ALA A 41 -6.78 -7.59 -7.92
N ASN A 42 -6.85 -8.89 -7.63
CA ASN A 42 -7.64 -9.39 -6.51
C ASN A 42 -7.06 -8.95 -5.16
N LEU A 43 -5.75 -9.07 -4.99
CA LEU A 43 -5.07 -8.59 -3.80
C LEU A 43 -5.22 -7.08 -3.66
N TRP A 44 -5.03 -6.33 -4.74
CA TRP A 44 -5.19 -4.88 -4.75
C TRP A 44 -6.58 -4.47 -4.26
N ALA A 45 -7.62 -5.10 -4.79
CA ALA A 45 -9.00 -4.83 -4.38
C ALA A 45 -9.22 -5.09 -2.89
N LYS A 46 -8.63 -6.16 -2.34
CA LYS A 46 -8.74 -6.47 -0.91
C LYS A 46 -8.02 -5.45 -0.04
N LEU A 47 -6.87 -4.98 -0.48
CA LEU A 47 -6.13 -3.92 0.23
C LEU A 47 -6.91 -2.59 0.22
N VAL A 48 -7.55 -2.27 -0.89
CA VAL A 48 -8.42 -1.08 -1.01
C VAL A 48 -9.62 -1.21 -0.06
N GLU A 49 -10.30 -2.34 -0.08
CA GLU A 49 -11.46 -2.59 0.76
C GLU A 49 -11.14 -2.50 2.26
N ALA A 50 -9.92 -2.87 2.64
CA ALA A 50 -9.46 -2.80 4.02
C ALA A 50 -8.84 -1.44 4.40
N ASP A 51 -8.91 -0.44 3.54
CA ASP A 51 -8.35 0.91 3.71
C ASP A 51 -6.83 0.93 3.92
N VAL A 52 -6.12 -0.09 3.46
CA VAL A 52 -4.67 -0.18 3.63
C VAL A 52 -3.93 0.92 2.87
N LEU A 53 -4.38 1.24 1.65
CA LEU A 53 -3.69 2.22 0.80
C LEU A 53 -3.76 3.62 1.40
N SER A 54 -4.89 3.97 1.97
CA SER A 54 -5.13 5.31 2.53
C SER A 54 -4.58 5.48 3.94
N ALA A 55 -4.49 4.41 4.73
CA ALA A 55 -4.21 4.50 6.16
C ALA A 55 -2.96 5.33 6.50
N ALA A 56 -1.86 5.10 5.82
CA ALA A 56 -0.59 5.78 6.10
C ALA A 56 -0.24 6.87 5.09
N ALA A 57 -1.11 7.14 4.12
CA ALA A 57 -0.92 8.23 3.17
C ALA A 57 -1.19 9.59 3.83
N PRO A 58 -0.59 10.68 3.32
CA PRO A 58 -0.82 12.01 3.88
C PRO A 58 -2.28 12.44 3.82
N GLU A 59 -2.72 13.17 4.84
CA GLU A 59 -4.09 13.68 4.91
C GLU A 59 -4.43 14.61 3.74
N SER A 60 -3.45 15.37 3.24
CA SER A 60 -3.63 16.30 2.11
C SER A 60 -4.05 15.60 0.81
N VAL A 61 -3.89 14.30 0.71
CA VAL A 61 -4.29 13.50 -0.46
C VAL A 61 -5.36 12.46 -0.12
N GLY A 62 -6.05 12.66 0.98
CA GLY A 62 -7.16 11.80 1.39
C GLY A 62 -6.77 10.63 2.28
N GLY A 63 -5.55 10.62 2.79
CA GLY A 63 -5.06 9.54 3.66
C GLY A 63 -5.36 9.75 5.13
N GLY A 64 -5.07 8.74 5.93
CA GLY A 64 -5.22 8.75 7.38
C GLY A 64 -4.07 9.40 8.13
N GLY A 65 -2.96 9.69 7.47
CA GLY A 65 -1.84 10.46 8.03
C GLY A 65 -0.96 9.70 9.01
N LEU A 66 -1.00 8.37 9.04
CA LEU A 66 -0.19 7.61 9.99
C LEU A 66 1.30 7.84 9.78
N GLY A 67 1.84 7.63 8.58
CA GLY A 67 3.23 8.04 8.31
C GLY A 67 4.14 6.92 7.82
N VAL A 68 5.45 7.22 7.82
CA VAL A 68 6.46 6.37 7.17
C VAL A 68 6.68 5.03 7.87
N LEU A 69 6.56 4.97 9.20
CA LEU A 69 6.72 3.70 9.92
C LEU A 69 5.61 2.72 9.57
N GLU A 70 4.41 3.22 9.43
CA GLU A 70 3.25 2.44 9.04
C GLU A 70 3.35 2.01 7.57
N GLN A 71 3.82 2.88 6.67
CA GLN A 71 4.11 2.52 5.28
C GLN A 71 5.18 1.42 5.21
N ALA A 72 6.22 1.53 6.02
CA ALA A 72 7.27 0.50 6.09
C ALA A 72 6.72 -0.85 6.56
N ALA A 73 5.78 -0.84 7.51
CA ALA A 73 5.12 -2.07 7.97
C ALA A 73 4.30 -2.73 6.86
N VAL A 74 3.57 -1.93 6.07
CA VAL A 74 2.83 -2.43 4.90
C VAL A 74 3.79 -3.05 3.87
N LEU A 75 4.84 -2.32 3.52
CA LEU A 75 5.85 -2.80 2.54
C LEU A 75 6.52 -4.08 3.00
N THR A 76 6.85 -4.19 4.29
CA THR A 76 7.45 -5.40 4.85
C THR A 76 6.51 -6.60 4.70
N ALA A 77 5.24 -6.42 5.04
CA ALA A 77 4.25 -7.49 4.92
C ALA A 77 4.02 -7.90 3.46
N LEU A 78 3.93 -6.93 2.55
CA LEU A 78 3.80 -7.19 1.11
C LEU A 78 5.02 -7.94 0.57
N GLY A 79 6.22 -7.50 0.94
CA GLY A 79 7.47 -8.10 0.47
C GLY A 79 7.66 -9.53 0.91
N ARG A 80 7.25 -9.89 2.13
CA ARG A 80 7.35 -11.25 2.65
C ARG A 80 6.61 -12.28 1.81
N GLN A 81 5.51 -11.87 1.19
CA GLN A 81 4.68 -12.75 0.37
C GLN A 81 4.87 -12.53 -1.13
N LEU A 82 5.85 -11.72 -1.53
CA LEU A 82 6.10 -11.38 -2.94
C LEU A 82 4.84 -10.84 -3.62
N ALA A 83 4.12 -9.99 -2.90
CA ALA A 83 2.85 -9.42 -3.38
C ALA A 83 3.06 -8.58 -4.65
N ALA A 84 2.31 -8.87 -5.69
CA ALA A 84 2.45 -8.22 -6.99
C ALA A 84 1.50 -7.02 -7.10
N VAL A 85 1.72 -6.00 -6.27
CA VAL A 85 0.90 -4.79 -6.23
C VAL A 85 1.78 -3.54 -6.16
N PRO A 86 1.36 -2.42 -6.79
CA PRO A 86 2.19 -1.21 -6.91
C PRO A 86 2.02 -0.25 -5.73
N TYR A 87 2.04 -0.75 -4.49
CA TYR A 87 1.88 0.10 -3.30
C TYR A 87 3.05 1.08 -3.16
N LEU A 88 4.29 0.62 -3.30
CA LEU A 88 5.46 1.49 -3.20
C LEU A 88 5.43 2.58 -4.28
N ASP A 89 5.24 2.19 -5.52
CA ASP A 89 5.32 3.12 -6.65
C ASP A 89 4.17 4.12 -6.65
N SER A 90 2.95 3.64 -6.44
CA SER A 90 1.74 4.45 -6.60
C SER A 90 1.43 5.27 -5.35
N VAL A 91 1.47 4.68 -4.16
CA VAL A 91 1.05 5.34 -2.93
C VAL A 91 2.22 6.00 -2.22
N VAL A 92 3.28 5.26 -1.93
CA VAL A 92 4.40 5.80 -1.13
C VAL A 92 5.16 6.86 -1.93
N LEU A 93 5.62 6.52 -3.13
CA LEU A 93 6.42 7.42 -3.95
C LEU A 93 5.57 8.41 -4.74
N GLY A 94 4.62 7.92 -5.53
CA GLY A 94 3.81 8.77 -6.42
C GLY A 94 2.92 9.75 -5.66
N ALA A 95 1.99 9.24 -4.88
CA ALA A 95 1.08 10.09 -4.10
C ALA A 95 1.84 10.89 -3.04
N GLY A 96 2.86 10.30 -2.42
CA GLY A 96 3.70 10.97 -1.43
C GLY A 96 4.44 12.18 -2.01
N ALA A 97 5.02 12.06 -3.19
CA ALA A 97 5.71 13.16 -3.86
C ALA A 97 4.74 14.28 -4.23
N LEU A 98 3.56 13.94 -4.75
CA LEU A 98 2.54 14.93 -5.09
C LEU A 98 1.97 15.61 -3.84
N ALA A 99 1.84 14.88 -2.73
CA ALA A 99 1.42 15.48 -1.47
C ALA A 99 2.43 16.51 -0.96
N ALA A 100 3.72 16.23 -1.09
CA ALA A 100 4.79 17.11 -0.61
C ALA A 100 5.06 18.29 -1.54
N PHE A 101 5.02 18.10 -2.85
CA PHE A 101 5.52 19.08 -3.83
C PHE A 101 4.51 19.44 -4.93
N GLY A 102 3.42 18.72 -5.06
CA GLY A 102 2.44 18.94 -6.12
C GLY A 102 1.50 20.11 -5.85
N SER A 103 0.92 20.66 -6.92
CA SER A 103 -0.17 21.64 -6.80
C SER A 103 -1.43 20.96 -6.28
N GLU A 104 -2.41 21.77 -5.84
CA GLU A 104 -3.71 21.24 -5.44
C GLU A 104 -4.40 20.47 -6.57
N GLU A 105 -4.25 20.93 -7.81
CA GLU A 105 -4.80 20.26 -8.99
C GLU A 105 -4.18 18.87 -9.19
N LEU A 106 -2.85 18.76 -9.09
CA LEU A 106 -2.16 17.49 -9.22
C LEU A 106 -2.51 16.52 -8.10
N ARG A 107 -2.64 17.01 -6.87
CA ARG A 107 -3.06 16.19 -5.74
C ARG A 107 -4.47 15.64 -5.94
N THR A 108 -5.39 16.47 -6.40
CA THR A 108 -6.78 16.07 -6.64
C THR A 108 -6.91 15.12 -7.81
N GLU A 109 -6.21 15.40 -8.91
CA GLU A 109 -6.34 14.62 -10.14
C GLU A 109 -5.61 13.28 -10.09
N TRP A 110 -4.44 13.22 -9.46
CA TRP A 110 -3.58 12.04 -9.51
C TRP A 110 -3.35 11.37 -8.15
N ALA A 111 -3.06 12.14 -7.10
CA ALA A 111 -2.71 11.56 -5.80
C ALA A 111 -3.91 11.00 -5.08
N GLN A 112 -5.03 11.72 -5.03
CA GLN A 112 -6.24 11.25 -4.34
C GLN A 112 -6.78 9.95 -4.95
N PRO A 113 -6.91 9.81 -6.28
CA PRO A 113 -7.32 8.53 -6.87
C PRO A 113 -6.33 7.38 -6.58
N ALA A 114 -5.03 7.65 -6.58
CA ALA A 114 -4.02 6.63 -6.28
C ALA A 114 -4.16 6.11 -4.84
N VAL A 115 -4.44 6.99 -3.89
CA VAL A 115 -4.64 6.64 -2.47
C VAL A 115 -5.96 5.92 -2.25
N ALA A 116 -6.97 6.24 -3.03
CA ALA A 116 -8.27 5.57 -2.96
C ALA A 116 -8.28 4.20 -3.64
N GLY A 117 -7.33 3.94 -4.52
CA GLY A 117 -7.25 2.69 -5.28
C GLY A 117 -7.91 2.79 -6.63
#